data_9ebdb3836ab65e3852e60b3b6bceafc4
#
_entry.id   9ebdb3836ab65e3852e60b3b6bceafc4
#
_cell.length_a   1.000
_cell.length_b   1.000
_cell.length_c   1.000
_cell.angle_alpha   90.00
_cell.angle_beta   90.00
_cell.angle_gamma   90.00
#
_symmetry.space_group_name_H-M   'P 1'
#
loop_
_entity.id
_entity.type
_entity.pdbx_description
1 polymer ?
#
loop_
_entity_poly.entity_id
_entity_poly.type
_entity_poly.pdbx_seq_one_letter_code
_entity_poly.pdbx_strand_id
1 'polypeptide(L)'
;MTMKRLATVLAVLGGLFLLYTGISFLLAPQATAEGFGLPTWPQDQGKGFLAVKGMRDIGFGLVILALLLAGQRKALGLAMAAMAVVPAGDMLIVLNEGGPAATAYGVHGLAAATVAVTAGLLLRERPAAA
;
A
#
# COMPACT_ATOMS: atom_id res chain seq x y z
N MET A 1 -18.65 -9.84 -12.25
CA MET A 1 -18.47 -8.99 -11.04
C MET A 1 -18.66 -7.52 -11.42
N THR A 2 -19.45 -6.76 -10.69
CA THR A 2 -19.65 -5.33 -10.99
C THR A 2 -18.40 -4.52 -10.65
N MET A 3 -18.17 -3.37 -11.34
CA MET A 3 -17.05 -2.47 -11.04
C MET A 3 -16.99 -2.08 -9.57
N LYS A 4 -18.16 -1.81 -8.96
CA LYS A 4 -18.27 -1.48 -7.54
C LYS A 4 -17.77 -2.60 -6.63
N ARG A 5 -18.13 -3.85 -6.92
CA ARG A 5 -17.64 -5.02 -6.16
C ARG A 5 -16.15 -5.22 -6.32
N LEU A 6 -15.64 -5.07 -7.55
CA LEU A 6 -14.21 -5.16 -7.82
C LEU A 6 -13.43 -4.11 -7.02
N ALA A 7 -13.84 -2.85 -7.08
CA ALA A 7 -13.21 -1.77 -6.32
C ALA A 7 -13.23 -2.04 -4.81
N THR A 8 -14.34 -2.58 -4.28
CA THR A 8 -14.44 -2.95 -2.87
C THR A 8 -13.46 -4.06 -2.50
N VAL A 9 -13.39 -5.13 -3.29
CA VAL A 9 -12.48 -6.26 -3.04
C VAL A 9 -11.03 -5.78 -3.07
N LEU A 10 -10.65 -5.00 -4.08
CA LEU A 10 -9.29 -4.48 -4.20
C LEU A 10 -8.94 -3.53 -3.04
N ALA A 11 -9.86 -2.67 -2.61
CA ALA A 11 -9.65 -1.80 -1.46
C ALA A 11 -9.49 -2.59 -0.15
N VAL A 12 -10.31 -3.61 0.08
CA VAL A 12 -10.18 -4.50 1.26
C VAL A 12 -8.84 -5.21 1.25
N LEU A 13 -8.46 -5.81 0.12
CA LEU A 13 -7.18 -6.51 0.00
C LEU A 13 -6.00 -5.55 0.20
N GLY A 14 -6.05 -4.33 -0.35
CA GLY A 14 -5.03 -3.32 -0.15
C GLY A 14 -4.91 -2.88 1.31
N GLY A 15 -6.02 -2.63 1.99
CA GLY A 15 -6.05 -2.29 3.41
C GLY A 15 -5.49 -3.42 4.29
N LEU A 16 -5.91 -4.66 4.05
CA LEU A 16 -5.42 -5.83 4.79
C LEU A 16 -3.93 -6.10 4.52
N PHE A 17 -3.48 -5.91 3.29
CA PHE A 17 -2.07 -6.04 2.94
C PHE A 17 -1.20 -5.02 3.68
N LEU A 18 -1.62 -3.76 3.77
CA LEU A 18 -0.91 -2.74 4.54
C LEU A 18 -0.91 -3.03 6.04
N LEU A 19 -1.99 -3.56 6.60
CA LEU A 19 -1.99 -4.03 7.99
C LEU A 19 -1.01 -5.18 8.19
N TYR A 20 -1.00 -6.14 7.27
CA TYR A 20 -0.07 -7.28 7.31
C TYR A 20 1.39 -6.80 7.26
N THR A 21 1.77 -5.97 6.28
CA THR A 21 3.14 -5.47 6.16
C THR A 21 3.53 -4.60 7.35
N GLY A 22 2.64 -3.75 7.82
CA GLY A 22 2.89 -2.89 8.98
C GLY A 22 3.13 -3.70 10.26
N ILE A 23 2.30 -4.70 10.53
CA ILE A 23 2.47 -5.61 11.68
C ILE A 23 3.78 -6.41 11.51
N SER A 24 4.09 -6.88 10.30
CA SER A 24 5.33 -7.60 10.02
C SER A 24 6.57 -6.77 10.32
N PHE A 25 6.58 -5.47 9.98
CA PHE A 25 7.67 -4.57 10.35
C PHE A 25 7.82 -4.37 11.87
N LEU A 26 6.74 -4.49 12.64
CA LEU A 26 6.80 -4.41 14.10
C LEU A 26 7.31 -5.71 14.73
N LEU A 27 6.86 -6.86 14.23
CA LEU A 27 7.13 -8.17 14.85
C LEU A 27 8.40 -8.84 14.30
N ALA A 28 8.72 -8.66 13.02
CA ALA A 28 9.84 -9.28 12.33
C ALA A 28 10.53 -8.25 11.39
N PRO A 29 11.07 -7.15 11.93
CA PRO A 29 11.55 -6.03 11.13
C PRO A 29 12.64 -6.41 10.14
N GLN A 30 13.59 -7.25 10.54
CA GLN A 30 14.68 -7.68 9.67
C GLN A 30 14.17 -8.50 8.48
N ALA A 31 13.43 -9.58 8.74
CA ALA A 31 12.91 -10.43 7.67
C ALA A 31 11.99 -9.65 6.71
N THR A 32 11.21 -8.70 7.24
CA THR A 32 10.34 -7.85 6.43
C THR A 32 11.15 -6.86 5.58
N ALA A 33 12.21 -6.27 6.13
CA ALA A 33 13.11 -5.39 5.41
C ALA A 33 13.87 -6.12 4.28
N GLU A 34 14.32 -7.35 4.52
CA GLU A 34 14.93 -8.20 3.50
C GLU A 34 14.01 -8.39 2.29
N GLY A 35 12.74 -8.66 2.54
CA GLY A 35 11.71 -8.83 1.49
C GLY A 35 11.36 -7.55 0.74
N PHE A 36 11.73 -6.37 1.25
CA PHE A 36 11.46 -5.09 0.60
C PHE A 36 12.31 -4.89 -0.67
N GLY A 37 13.48 -5.50 -0.74
CA GLY A 37 14.36 -5.50 -1.91
C GLY A 37 15.48 -4.45 -1.90
N LEU A 38 15.66 -3.70 -0.80
CA LEU A 38 16.84 -2.84 -0.65
C LEU A 38 18.08 -3.68 -0.29
N PRO A 39 19.27 -3.34 -0.81
CA PRO A 39 20.50 -4.07 -0.50
C PRO A 39 20.93 -3.92 0.97
N THR A 40 20.54 -2.84 1.62
CA THR A 40 20.79 -2.58 3.04
C THR A 40 19.57 -1.93 3.69
N TRP A 41 19.42 -2.09 5.00
CA TRP A 41 18.37 -1.47 5.81
C TRP A 41 18.93 -1.12 7.21
N PRO A 42 18.23 -0.20 7.94
CA PRO A 42 18.65 0.19 9.27
C PRO A 42 18.73 -1.01 10.23
N GLN A 43 19.86 -1.18 10.88
CA GLN A 43 20.12 -2.23 11.88
C GLN A 43 20.41 -1.59 13.24
N ASP A 44 20.53 -2.41 14.27
CA ASP A 44 20.85 -2.02 15.64
C ASP A 44 20.02 -0.81 16.13
N GLN A 45 20.65 0.31 16.38
CA GLN A 45 19.97 1.53 16.83
C GLN A 45 19.06 2.15 15.76
N GLY A 46 19.36 1.91 14.48
CA GLY A 46 18.55 2.41 13.35
C GLY A 46 17.26 1.62 13.10
N LYS A 47 17.12 0.41 13.65
CA LYS A 47 15.94 -0.45 13.42
C LYS A 47 14.61 0.18 13.82
N GLY A 48 14.62 1.19 14.70
CA GLY A 48 13.43 1.94 15.05
C GLY A 48 12.73 2.60 13.85
N PHE A 49 13.47 2.95 12.78
CA PHE A 49 12.88 3.45 11.53
C PHE A 49 12.00 2.40 10.85
N LEU A 50 12.31 1.13 10.98
CA LEU A 50 11.48 0.04 10.45
C LEU A 50 10.15 -0.05 11.20
N ALA A 51 10.15 0.14 12.52
CA ALA A 51 8.93 0.22 13.31
C ALA A 51 8.09 1.44 12.93
N VAL A 52 8.72 2.60 12.71
CA VAL A 52 8.03 3.81 12.22
C VAL A 52 7.36 3.54 10.87
N LYS A 53 8.05 2.86 9.94
CA LYS A 53 7.45 2.43 8.68
C LYS A 53 6.24 1.52 8.91
N GLY A 54 6.37 0.55 9.79
CA GLY A 54 5.29 -0.36 10.14
C GLY A 54 4.04 0.37 10.67
N MET A 55 4.21 1.33 11.56
CA MET A 55 3.10 2.15 12.07
C MET A 55 2.43 2.99 10.98
N ARG A 56 3.20 3.50 10.01
CA ARG A 56 2.63 4.23 8.85
C ARG A 56 1.81 3.31 7.95
N ASP A 57 2.31 2.11 7.66
CA ASP A 57 1.57 1.12 6.87
C ASP A 57 0.25 0.73 7.56
N ILE A 58 0.27 0.49 8.88
CA ILE A 58 -0.95 0.26 9.67
C ILE A 58 -1.91 1.45 9.55
N GLY A 59 -1.42 2.66 9.73
CA GLY A 59 -2.24 3.88 9.62
C GLY A 59 -2.91 4.01 8.26
N PHE A 60 -2.19 3.78 7.17
CA PHE A 60 -2.74 3.80 5.82
C PHE A 60 -3.76 2.68 5.60
N GLY A 61 -3.50 1.47 6.08
CA GLY A 61 -4.46 0.36 6.01
C GLY A 61 -5.76 0.69 6.75
N LEU A 62 -5.67 1.28 7.94
CA LEU A 62 -6.83 1.72 8.71
C LEU A 62 -7.62 2.84 8.01
N VAL A 63 -6.95 3.80 7.37
CA VAL A 63 -7.60 4.86 6.58
C VAL A 63 -8.43 4.25 5.45
N ILE A 64 -7.86 3.31 4.69
CA ILE A 64 -8.57 2.62 3.61
C ILE A 64 -9.81 1.91 4.14
N LEU A 65 -9.69 1.11 5.18
CA LEU A 65 -10.79 0.33 5.72
C LEU A 65 -11.85 1.23 6.37
N ALA A 66 -11.44 2.26 7.10
CA ALA A 66 -12.36 3.21 7.74
C ALA A 66 -13.20 3.98 6.71
N LEU A 67 -12.58 4.52 5.65
CA LEU A 67 -13.30 5.23 4.59
C LEU A 67 -14.24 4.30 3.83
N LEU A 68 -13.82 3.05 3.60
CA LEU A 68 -14.65 2.04 2.95
C LEU A 68 -15.88 1.69 3.79
N LEU A 69 -15.68 1.43 5.09
CA LEU A 69 -16.76 1.11 6.04
C LEU A 69 -17.71 2.28 6.24
N ALA A 70 -17.20 3.52 6.25
CA ALA A 70 -18.00 4.74 6.32
C ALA A 70 -18.74 5.08 5.00
N GLY A 71 -18.57 4.26 3.95
CA GLY A 71 -19.19 4.51 2.65
C GLY A 71 -18.61 5.71 1.88
N GLN A 72 -17.49 6.27 2.32
CA GLN A 72 -16.85 7.46 1.75
C GLN A 72 -16.03 7.12 0.50
N ARG A 73 -16.68 6.52 -0.49
CA ARG A 73 -16.01 5.90 -1.65
C ARG A 73 -15.23 6.89 -2.51
N LYS A 74 -15.75 8.10 -2.72
CA LYS A 74 -15.02 9.14 -3.46
C LYS A 74 -13.79 9.63 -2.70
N ALA A 75 -13.91 9.86 -1.40
CA ALA A 75 -12.77 10.23 -0.54
C ALA A 75 -11.73 9.12 -0.51
N LEU A 76 -12.16 7.85 -0.44
CA LEU A 76 -11.28 6.69 -0.53
C LEU A 76 -10.52 6.67 -1.88
N GLY A 77 -11.20 6.93 -2.98
CA GLY A 77 -10.59 7.01 -4.30
C GLY A 77 -9.51 8.08 -4.39
N LEU A 78 -9.75 9.27 -3.85
CA LEU A 78 -8.77 10.35 -3.78
C LEU A 78 -7.59 9.99 -2.87
N ALA A 79 -7.86 9.42 -1.70
CA ALA A 79 -6.81 8.97 -0.78
C ALA A 79 -5.93 7.91 -1.44
N MET A 80 -6.51 6.89 -2.06
CA MET A 80 -5.74 5.84 -2.74
C MET A 80 -4.96 6.38 -3.95
N ALA A 81 -5.49 7.35 -4.71
CA ALA A 81 -4.75 7.98 -5.78
C ALA A 81 -3.48 8.68 -5.26
N ALA A 82 -3.58 9.41 -4.16
CA ALA A 82 -2.42 10.02 -3.50
C ALA A 82 -1.46 8.96 -2.94
N MET A 83 -1.98 7.90 -2.32
CA MET A 83 -1.17 6.81 -1.74
C MET A 83 -0.43 5.98 -2.80
N ALA A 84 -0.87 5.96 -4.06
CA ALA A 84 -0.20 5.24 -5.15
C ALA A 84 1.24 5.73 -5.41
N VAL A 85 1.55 6.97 -5.02
CA VAL A 85 2.91 7.53 -5.08
C VAL A 85 3.89 6.73 -4.21
N VAL A 86 3.45 6.17 -3.09
CA VAL A 86 4.31 5.45 -2.15
C VAL A 86 4.91 4.20 -2.80
N PRO A 87 4.13 3.20 -3.24
CA PRO A 87 4.71 2.01 -3.87
C PRO A 87 5.39 2.33 -5.22
N ALA A 88 4.97 3.36 -5.94
CA ALA A 88 5.69 3.81 -7.14
C ALA A 88 7.08 4.37 -6.78
N GLY A 89 7.17 5.16 -5.73
CA GLY A 89 8.44 5.64 -5.18
C GLY A 89 9.32 4.51 -4.66
N ASP A 90 8.74 3.56 -3.91
CA ASP A 90 9.44 2.37 -3.41
C ASP A 90 10.05 1.57 -4.57
N MET A 91 9.31 1.35 -5.66
CA MET A 91 9.81 0.69 -6.86
C MET A 91 11.05 1.39 -7.44
N LEU A 92 10.97 2.71 -7.61
CA LEU A 92 12.07 3.50 -8.16
C LEU A 92 13.28 3.51 -7.24
N ILE A 93 13.07 3.59 -5.92
CA ILE A 93 14.14 3.55 -4.92
C ILE A 93 14.85 2.20 -4.96
N VAL A 94 14.10 1.08 -4.96
CA VAL A 94 14.71 -0.27 -5.03
C VAL A 94 15.55 -0.42 -6.30
N LEU A 95 15.07 0.06 -7.45
CA LEU A 95 15.84 0.02 -8.71
C LEU A 95 17.10 0.89 -8.63
N ASN A 96 16.98 2.10 -8.11
CA ASN A 96 18.08 3.05 -8.04
C ASN A 96 19.18 2.62 -7.07
N GLU A 97 18.80 1.94 -5.99
CA GLU A 97 19.73 1.38 -4.99
C GLU A 97 20.33 0.02 -5.42
N GLY A 98 20.04 -0.46 -6.62
CA GLY A 98 20.57 -1.72 -7.15
C GLY A 98 19.89 -2.96 -6.60
N GLY A 99 18.68 -2.84 -6.07
CA GLY A 99 17.86 -3.97 -5.63
C GLY A 99 17.33 -4.81 -6.81
N PRO A 100 16.78 -6.01 -6.54
CA PRO A 100 16.30 -6.91 -7.58
C PRO A 100 15.14 -6.30 -8.38
N ALA A 101 15.26 -6.27 -9.72
CA ALA A 101 14.20 -5.79 -10.60
C ALA A 101 12.89 -6.58 -10.44
N ALA A 102 12.98 -7.88 -10.17
CA ALA A 102 11.82 -8.72 -9.89
C ALA A 102 11.04 -8.24 -8.67
N THR A 103 11.70 -7.85 -7.58
CA THR A 103 11.07 -7.27 -6.38
C THR A 103 10.52 -5.87 -6.68
N ALA A 104 11.30 -5.02 -7.34
CA ALA A 104 10.87 -3.67 -7.68
C ALA A 104 9.57 -3.66 -8.51
N TYR A 105 9.52 -4.42 -9.59
CA TYR A 105 8.32 -4.48 -10.43
C TYR A 105 7.24 -5.39 -9.89
N GLY A 106 7.59 -6.59 -9.41
CA GLY A 106 6.64 -7.63 -9.00
C GLY A 106 5.98 -7.37 -7.65
N VAL A 107 6.62 -6.61 -6.76
CA VAL A 107 6.04 -6.23 -5.46
C VAL A 107 5.57 -4.79 -5.51
N HIS A 108 6.49 -3.84 -5.64
CA HIS A 108 6.18 -2.41 -5.54
C HIS A 108 5.44 -1.87 -6.78
N GLY A 109 5.87 -2.24 -7.98
CA GLY A 109 5.20 -1.84 -9.22
C GLY A 109 3.79 -2.40 -9.32
N LEU A 110 3.60 -3.68 -8.98
CA LEU A 110 2.28 -4.30 -8.93
C LEU A 110 1.39 -3.64 -7.89
N ALA A 111 1.92 -3.33 -6.71
CA ALA A 111 1.18 -2.61 -5.67
C ALA A 111 0.75 -1.22 -6.17
N ALA A 112 1.66 -0.46 -6.79
CA ALA A 112 1.35 0.86 -7.36
C ALA A 112 0.23 0.79 -8.40
N ALA A 113 0.32 -0.17 -9.34
CA ALA A 113 -0.71 -0.38 -10.36
C ALA A 113 -2.06 -0.75 -9.74
N THR A 114 -2.07 -1.67 -8.77
CA THR A 114 -3.29 -2.10 -8.08
C THR A 114 -3.96 -0.94 -7.33
N VAL A 115 -3.19 -0.15 -6.60
CA VAL A 115 -3.71 1.03 -5.87
C VAL A 115 -4.26 2.07 -6.84
N ALA A 116 -3.53 2.38 -7.94
CA ALA A 116 -3.97 3.34 -8.94
C ALA A 116 -5.26 2.89 -9.67
N VAL A 117 -5.34 1.60 -10.04
CA VAL A 117 -6.54 1.02 -10.66
C VAL A 117 -7.73 1.09 -9.69
N THR A 118 -7.53 0.73 -8.43
CA THR A 118 -8.57 0.79 -7.40
C THR A 118 -9.10 2.22 -7.23
N ALA A 119 -8.18 3.19 -7.16
CA ALA A 119 -8.54 4.62 -7.11
C ALA A 119 -9.37 5.03 -8.32
N GLY A 120 -8.95 4.66 -9.53
CA GLY A 120 -9.66 4.95 -10.77
C GLY A 120 -11.08 4.36 -10.81
N LEU A 121 -11.24 3.12 -10.33
CA LEU A 121 -12.55 2.47 -10.24
C LEU A 121 -13.47 3.21 -9.26
N LEU A 122 -12.96 3.56 -8.07
CA LEU A 122 -13.72 4.28 -7.04
C LEU A 122 -14.15 5.69 -7.52
N LEU A 123 -13.27 6.40 -8.21
CA LEU A 123 -13.53 7.75 -8.70
C LEU A 123 -14.53 7.78 -9.89
N ARG A 124 -14.63 6.68 -10.63
CA ARG A 124 -15.61 6.54 -11.74
C ARG A 124 -16.99 6.10 -11.28
N GLU A 125 -17.18 5.74 -10.03
CA GLU A 125 -18.49 5.38 -9.50
C GLU A 125 -19.41 6.60 -9.55
N ARG A 126 -20.57 6.43 -10.19
CA ARG A 126 -21.62 7.48 -10.17
C ARG A 126 -22.28 7.50 -8.79
N PRO A 127 -22.59 8.69 -8.26
CA PRO A 127 -23.45 8.78 -7.08
C PRO A 127 -24.72 7.98 -7.31
N ALA A 128 -25.22 7.29 -6.28
CA ALA A 128 -26.54 6.69 -6.36
C ALA A 128 -27.55 7.81 -6.69
N ALA A 129 -28.40 7.56 -7.68
CA ALA A 129 -29.51 8.48 -7.95
C ALA A 129 -30.33 8.62 -6.66
N ALA A 130 -30.55 9.88 -6.24
CA ALA A 130 -31.39 10.18 -5.08
C ALA A 130 -32.84 9.85 -5.38
#